data_106e8e2059d22d29eee45a5ec78cf3dd
#
_entry.id   106e8e2059d22d29eee45a5ec78cf3dd
#
_cell.length_a   1.000
_cell.length_b   1.000
_cell.length_c   1.000
_cell.angle_alpha   90.00
_cell.angle_beta   90.00
_cell.angle_gamma   90.00
#
_symmetry.space_group_name_H-M   'P 1'
#
loop_
_entity.id
_entity.type
_entity.pdbx_description
1 polymer ?
#
loop_
_entity_poly.entity_id
_entity_poly.type
_entity_poly.pdbx_seq_one_letter_code
_entity_poly.pdbx_strand_id
1 'polypeptide(L)'
;IKYIGVNDHEIDLFEGQYIVPNGMAYNSYVIMDEKIAVMDTVDQNFTDEWFAKLETELAGRTPDYIVVQHMEPDHSANLANFMEKYPTATVVATAAAFNMMKNFFGKDYADRRMMVKEGDTLSLGKHELTFVMAPMVHWPEVMMTYDSTDKVLFSADGFGKFGALDVEEDWACEARRYYIGIVGKFGAQVQALLKKAAGLDIQIICPLHGSVLTENLGYYIGLYDTWSSYGVETDGVVTVSYTHLRAHETLSDL
;
A
#
# COMPACT_ATOMS: atom_id res chain seq x y z
N ILE A 1 -1.01 15.79 7.85
CA ILE A 1 -0.56 14.73 6.93
C ILE A 1 -0.39 15.34 5.54
N LYS A 2 0.70 14.99 4.83
CA LYS A 2 1.02 15.47 3.49
C LYS A 2 1.33 14.30 2.58
N TYR A 3 0.93 14.41 1.32
CA TYR A 3 1.25 13.47 0.25
C TYR A 3 2.63 13.81 -0.35
N ILE A 4 3.49 12.81 -0.47
CA ILE A 4 4.83 12.93 -1.04
C ILE A 4 5.14 11.82 -2.07
N GLY A 5 4.11 11.13 -2.56
CA GLY A 5 4.24 10.07 -3.56
C GLY A 5 4.54 10.59 -4.97
N VAL A 6 4.65 9.66 -5.90
CA VAL A 6 5.04 9.93 -7.30
C VAL A 6 4.12 9.21 -8.28
N ASN A 7 4.11 9.67 -9.53
CA ASN A 7 3.43 9.02 -10.64
C ASN A 7 4.45 8.46 -11.63
N ASP A 8 4.29 7.20 -12.00
CA ASP A 8 5.09 6.54 -13.03
C ASP A 8 4.27 6.39 -14.32
N HIS A 9 4.64 7.14 -15.34
CA HIS A 9 4.02 7.10 -16.66
C HIS A 9 4.81 6.25 -17.66
N GLU A 10 6.00 5.76 -17.26
CA GLU A 10 6.89 5.00 -18.14
C GLU A 10 6.73 3.48 -17.97
N ILE A 11 6.08 3.05 -16.88
CA ILE A 11 5.82 1.63 -16.64
C ILE A 11 4.77 1.10 -17.61
N ASP A 12 5.06 -0.01 -18.28
CA ASP A 12 4.13 -0.71 -19.18
C ASP A 12 3.50 -1.95 -18.54
N LEU A 13 4.26 -2.64 -17.66
CA LEU A 13 3.85 -3.86 -16.99
C LEU A 13 4.11 -3.80 -15.48
N PHE A 14 3.06 -3.67 -14.69
CA PHE A 14 3.16 -3.79 -13.23
C PHE A 14 3.34 -5.26 -12.84
N GLU A 15 4.24 -5.54 -11.89
CA GLU A 15 4.67 -6.91 -11.52
C GLU A 15 5.08 -7.78 -12.72
N GLY A 16 5.47 -7.17 -13.84
CA GLY A 16 5.86 -7.88 -15.05
C GLY A 16 4.71 -8.59 -15.79
N GLN A 17 3.46 -8.38 -15.41
CA GLN A 17 2.31 -9.08 -15.98
C GLN A 17 1.06 -8.22 -16.22
N TYR A 18 0.85 -7.16 -15.45
CA TYR A 18 -0.35 -6.33 -15.59
C TYR A 18 -0.07 -5.12 -16.45
N ILE A 19 -0.71 -5.05 -17.62
CA ILE A 19 -0.61 -3.88 -18.51
C ILE A 19 -1.25 -2.67 -17.80
N VAL A 20 -0.50 -1.58 -17.68
CA VAL A 20 -0.92 -0.35 -17.01
C VAL A 20 -0.80 0.87 -17.94
N PRO A 21 -1.71 1.02 -18.91
CA PRO A 21 -1.62 2.04 -19.95
C PRO A 21 -1.70 3.47 -19.40
N ASN A 22 -2.25 3.63 -18.20
CA ASN A 22 -2.38 4.90 -17.48
C ASN A 22 -1.30 5.04 -16.38
N GLY A 23 -0.22 4.25 -16.46
CA GLY A 23 0.87 4.29 -15.50
C GLY A 23 0.49 3.74 -14.13
N MET A 24 1.25 4.16 -13.11
CA MET A 24 1.07 3.75 -11.72
C MET A 24 1.36 4.91 -10.78
N ALA A 25 0.69 4.94 -9.64
CA ALA A 25 1.06 5.83 -8.54
C ALA A 25 1.74 5.03 -7.44
N TYR A 26 2.86 5.53 -6.92
CA TYR A 26 3.52 5.02 -5.71
C TYR A 26 3.34 6.05 -4.62
N ASN A 27 2.48 5.75 -3.67
CA ASN A 27 2.09 6.70 -2.64
C ASN A 27 2.99 6.59 -1.41
N SER A 28 3.40 7.73 -0.92
CA SER A 28 4.08 7.89 0.36
C SER A 28 3.54 9.14 1.04
N TYR A 29 3.54 9.15 2.36
CA TYR A 29 2.98 10.25 3.13
C TYR A 29 3.93 10.68 4.24
N VAL A 30 3.82 11.91 4.70
CA VAL A 30 4.53 12.39 5.89
C VAL A 30 3.54 13.01 6.88
N ILE A 31 3.65 12.60 8.13
CA ILE A 31 2.88 13.15 9.25
C ILE A 31 3.78 14.14 9.97
N MET A 32 3.41 15.42 9.88
CA MET A 32 4.15 16.54 10.48
C MET A 32 3.55 16.85 11.84
N ASP A 33 4.27 16.48 12.90
CA ASP A 33 3.85 16.71 14.29
C ASP A 33 5.07 17.10 15.14
N GLU A 34 5.01 16.95 16.48
CA GLU A 34 6.17 17.11 17.37
C GLU A 34 7.28 16.17 16.93
N LYS A 35 6.94 14.89 16.69
CA LYS A 35 7.75 13.90 15.99
C LYS A 35 7.20 13.67 14.59
N ILE A 36 8.08 13.46 13.64
CA ILE A 36 7.73 13.30 12.24
C ILE A 36 7.83 11.82 11.86
N ALA A 37 6.76 11.29 11.26
CA ALA A 37 6.74 9.95 10.69
C ALA A 37 6.55 10.00 9.17
N VAL A 38 7.42 9.31 8.42
CA VAL A 38 7.25 9.03 7.00
C VAL A 38 6.59 7.66 6.85
N MET A 39 5.58 7.57 5.99
CA MET A 39 4.81 6.35 5.74
C MET A 39 5.21 5.78 4.40
N ASP A 40 5.95 4.66 4.44
CA ASP A 40 6.54 3.96 3.30
C ASP A 40 7.42 4.86 2.41
N THR A 41 8.02 4.28 1.39
CA THR A 41 8.80 4.99 0.36
C THR A 41 8.15 4.77 -1.00
N VAL A 42 8.89 4.96 -2.08
CA VAL A 42 8.45 4.77 -3.46
C VAL A 42 9.47 3.93 -4.24
N ASP A 43 9.14 3.57 -5.48
CA ASP A 43 10.05 2.87 -6.39
C ASP A 43 11.39 3.61 -6.56
N GLN A 44 12.47 2.86 -6.73
CA GLN A 44 13.83 3.40 -6.81
C GLN A 44 14.07 4.37 -7.96
N ASN A 45 13.29 4.27 -9.04
CA ASN A 45 13.43 5.17 -10.18
C ASN A 45 13.02 6.60 -9.84
N PHE A 46 12.26 6.80 -8.77
CA PHE A 46 11.74 8.09 -8.31
C PHE A 46 12.42 8.59 -7.03
N THR A 47 13.60 8.06 -6.69
CA THR A 47 14.35 8.42 -5.47
C THR A 47 14.51 9.93 -5.30
N ASP A 48 15.00 10.62 -6.32
CA ASP A 48 15.32 12.05 -6.27
C ASP A 48 14.05 12.90 -6.15
N GLU A 49 13.00 12.56 -6.89
CA GLU A 49 11.71 13.25 -6.84
C GLU A 49 11.06 13.11 -5.46
N TRP A 50 11.03 11.88 -4.93
CA TRP A 50 10.47 11.60 -3.62
C TRP A 50 11.21 12.34 -2.51
N PHE A 51 12.55 12.31 -2.50
CA PHE A 51 13.32 13.07 -1.51
C PHE A 51 13.12 14.57 -1.62
N ALA A 52 13.03 15.14 -2.83
CA ALA A 52 12.77 16.56 -3.01
C ALA A 52 11.40 16.97 -2.43
N LYS A 53 10.36 16.15 -2.63
CA LYS A 53 9.04 16.35 -2.01
C LYS A 53 9.09 16.24 -0.48
N LEU A 54 9.74 15.20 0.03
CA LEU A 54 9.92 15.00 1.47
C LEU A 54 10.67 16.18 2.11
N GLU A 55 11.78 16.62 1.54
CA GLU A 55 12.57 17.75 2.06
C GLU A 55 11.78 19.06 2.06
N THR A 56 10.95 19.26 1.04
CA THR A 56 10.06 20.44 0.97
C THR A 56 9.09 20.44 2.14
N GLU A 57 8.45 19.32 2.44
CA GLU A 57 7.51 19.23 3.55
C GLU A 57 8.20 19.26 4.93
N LEU A 58 9.40 18.68 5.03
CA LEU A 58 10.20 18.73 6.28
C LEU A 58 10.62 20.16 6.66
N ALA A 59 10.78 21.06 5.68
CA ALA A 59 11.15 22.45 5.89
C ALA A 59 12.38 22.62 6.83
N GLY A 60 13.39 21.77 6.68
CA GLY A 60 14.61 21.76 7.47
C GLY A 60 14.54 20.95 8.77
N ARG A 61 13.41 20.35 9.10
CA ARG A 61 13.28 19.37 10.19
C ARG A 61 13.80 18.00 9.76
N THR A 62 14.05 17.12 10.72
CA THR A 62 14.50 15.74 10.49
C THR A 62 13.38 14.78 10.89
N PRO A 63 13.06 13.74 10.09
CA PRO A 63 12.10 12.74 10.47
C PRO A 63 12.62 11.88 11.64
N ASP A 64 11.70 11.54 12.56
CA ASP A 64 11.97 10.66 13.71
C ASP A 64 11.74 9.20 13.36
N TYR A 65 10.77 8.95 12.49
CA TYR A 65 10.35 7.59 12.13
C TYR A 65 10.15 7.42 10.63
N ILE A 66 10.41 6.21 10.17
CA ILE A 66 9.86 5.67 8.93
C ILE A 66 9.06 4.43 9.27
N VAL A 67 7.77 4.46 8.96
CA VAL A 67 6.85 3.34 9.13
C VAL A 67 6.81 2.57 7.82
N VAL A 68 7.22 1.31 7.86
CA VAL A 68 7.22 0.42 6.69
C VAL A 68 6.06 -0.56 6.83
N GLN A 69 5.00 -0.31 6.09
CA GLN A 69 3.80 -1.12 6.09
C GLN A 69 3.92 -2.32 5.16
N HIS A 70 4.69 -2.15 4.05
CA HIS A 70 4.87 -3.14 3.02
C HIS A 70 6.30 -3.15 2.48
N MET A 71 6.84 -4.34 2.21
CA MET A 71 8.23 -4.54 1.80
C MET A 71 8.40 -4.77 0.30
N GLU A 72 7.34 -4.66 -0.49
CA GLU A 72 7.47 -4.72 -1.94
C GLU A 72 8.39 -3.59 -2.44
N PRO A 73 9.24 -3.83 -3.46
CA PRO A 73 10.27 -2.87 -3.86
C PRO A 73 9.75 -1.47 -4.21
N ASP A 74 8.56 -1.37 -4.77
CA ASP A 74 7.94 -0.08 -5.12
C ASP A 74 7.48 0.74 -3.91
N HIS A 75 7.53 0.17 -2.69
CA HIS A 75 7.26 0.87 -1.43
C HIS A 75 8.46 0.88 -0.49
N SER A 76 9.47 0.03 -0.71
CA SER A 76 10.58 -0.14 0.21
C SER A 76 11.97 0.15 -0.37
N ALA A 77 12.10 0.30 -1.69
CA ALA A 77 13.41 0.42 -2.34
C ALA A 77 14.26 1.59 -1.82
N ASN A 78 13.61 2.68 -1.38
CA ASN A 78 14.32 3.85 -0.86
C ASN A 78 14.57 3.79 0.66
N LEU A 79 14.20 2.72 1.35
CA LEU A 79 14.40 2.61 2.79
C LEU A 79 15.89 2.73 3.18
N ALA A 80 16.78 2.07 2.45
CA ALA A 80 18.22 2.14 2.74
C ALA A 80 18.77 3.55 2.56
N ASN A 81 18.38 4.24 1.48
CA ASN A 81 18.74 5.63 1.19
C ASN A 81 18.20 6.59 2.28
N PHE A 82 16.96 6.38 2.70
CA PHE A 82 16.35 7.16 3.78
C PHE A 82 17.10 7.00 5.10
N MET A 83 17.43 5.77 5.47
CA MET A 83 18.14 5.47 6.72
C MET A 83 19.60 5.94 6.73
N GLU A 84 20.22 6.09 5.55
CA GLU A 84 21.54 6.71 5.41
C GLU A 84 21.45 8.22 5.54
N LYS A 85 20.48 8.84 4.88
CA LYS A 85 20.25 10.29 4.90
C LYS A 85 19.80 10.80 6.27
N TYR A 86 19.00 10.03 6.99
CA TYR A 86 18.47 10.39 8.31
C TYR A 86 18.95 9.40 9.39
N PRO A 87 20.21 9.52 9.84
CA PRO A 87 20.82 8.52 10.72
C PRO A 87 20.22 8.43 12.12
N THR A 88 19.40 9.39 12.51
CA THR A 88 18.67 9.40 13.80
C THR A 88 17.27 8.80 13.72
N ALA A 89 16.77 8.57 12.51
CA ALA A 89 15.43 8.01 12.31
C ALA A 89 15.36 6.55 12.76
N THR A 90 14.20 6.16 13.27
CA THR A 90 13.87 4.79 13.69
C THR A 90 12.95 4.13 12.65
N VAL A 91 13.27 2.92 12.23
CA VAL A 91 12.38 2.10 11.39
C VAL A 91 11.32 1.45 12.27
N VAL A 92 10.06 1.63 11.91
CA VAL A 92 8.90 1.02 12.58
C VAL A 92 8.27 0.01 11.63
N ALA A 93 8.26 -1.27 11.98
CA ALA A 93 7.77 -2.33 11.11
C ALA A 93 7.45 -3.61 11.89
N THR A 94 6.85 -4.59 11.22
CA THR A 94 6.63 -5.93 11.78
C THR A 94 7.93 -6.74 11.86
N ALA A 95 7.94 -7.78 12.68
CA ALA A 95 9.07 -8.71 12.77
C ALA A 95 9.39 -9.37 11.41
N ALA A 96 8.35 -9.69 10.64
CA ALA A 96 8.52 -10.28 9.31
C ALA A 96 9.18 -9.30 8.33
N ALA A 97 8.78 -8.02 8.36
CA ALA A 97 9.38 -6.97 7.55
C ALA A 97 10.88 -6.79 7.87
N PHE A 98 11.29 -6.82 9.13
CA PHE A 98 12.72 -6.74 9.49
C PHE A 98 13.53 -7.93 8.96
N ASN A 99 12.95 -9.13 8.93
CA ASN A 99 13.59 -10.29 8.30
C ASN A 99 13.75 -10.08 6.77
N MET A 100 12.74 -9.48 6.13
CA MET A 100 12.81 -9.15 4.69
C MET A 100 13.85 -8.04 4.43
N MET A 101 13.92 -7.00 5.25
CA MET A 101 14.95 -5.95 5.17
C MET A 101 16.36 -6.56 5.23
N LYS A 102 16.57 -7.54 6.11
CA LYS A 102 17.84 -8.25 6.19
C LYS A 102 18.18 -8.99 4.90
N ASN A 103 17.18 -9.59 4.25
CA ASN A 103 17.37 -10.32 2.99
C ASN A 103 17.58 -9.37 1.81
N PHE A 104 16.85 -8.25 1.75
CA PHE A 104 16.90 -7.30 0.63
C PHE A 104 18.09 -6.35 0.72
N PHE A 105 18.38 -5.84 1.92
CA PHE A 105 19.39 -4.78 2.13
C PHE A 105 20.61 -5.25 2.92
N GLY A 106 20.63 -6.51 3.40
CA GLY A 106 21.68 -7.01 4.27
C GLY A 106 21.69 -6.40 5.67
N LYS A 107 20.66 -5.61 6.03
CA LYS A 107 20.53 -4.88 7.31
C LYS A 107 19.12 -5.03 7.85
N ASP A 108 19.00 -5.15 9.18
CA ASP A 108 17.72 -5.18 9.89
C ASP A 108 17.56 -4.00 10.88
N TYR A 109 18.46 -3.04 10.79
CA TYR A 109 18.48 -1.80 11.61
C TYR A 109 18.35 -2.07 13.11
N ALA A 110 18.97 -3.12 13.65
CA ALA A 110 18.83 -3.57 15.02
C ALA A 110 19.10 -2.49 16.08
N ASP A 111 19.93 -1.50 15.76
CA ASP A 111 20.32 -0.37 16.61
C ASP A 111 19.26 0.76 16.63
N ARG A 112 18.37 0.80 15.67
CA ARG A 112 17.36 1.87 15.50
C ARG A 112 16.09 1.35 14.83
N ARG A 113 15.52 0.28 15.37
CA ARG A 113 14.25 -0.30 14.93
C ARG A 113 13.24 -0.36 16.09
N MET A 114 11.99 -0.16 15.73
CA MET A 114 10.84 -0.41 16.60
C MET A 114 10.00 -1.52 15.97
N MET A 115 10.00 -2.68 16.60
CA MET A 115 9.20 -3.81 16.17
C MET A 115 7.80 -3.69 16.76
N VAL A 116 6.78 -3.71 15.91
CA VAL A 116 5.38 -3.56 16.31
C VAL A 116 4.55 -4.77 15.97
N LYS A 117 3.43 -4.92 16.68
CA LYS A 117 2.44 -6.00 16.55
C LYS A 117 1.03 -5.44 16.63
N GLU A 118 0.04 -6.31 16.50
CA GLU A 118 -1.39 -5.96 16.57
C GLU A 118 -1.71 -5.08 17.77
N GLY A 119 -2.28 -3.91 17.52
CA GLY A 119 -2.76 -2.98 18.53
C GLY A 119 -1.68 -2.16 19.25
N ASP A 120 -0.40 -2.32 18.91
CA ASP A 120 0.65 -1.42 19.43
C ASP A 120 0.41 0.00 18.92
N THR A 121 0.83 1.00 19.70
CA THR A 121 0.65 2.41 19.37
C THR A 121 1.98 3.17 19.34
N LEU A 122 1.99 4.27 18.58
CA LEU A 122 3.10 5.22 18.51
C LEU A 122 2.57 6.64 18.56
N SER A 123 2.94 7.39 19.60
CA SER A 123 2.59 8.81 19.70
C SER A 123 3.62 9.69 18.99
N LEU A 124 3.13 10.61 18.16
CA LEU A 124 3.93 11.65 17.50
C LEU A 124 3.80 13.01 18.16
N GLY A 125 2.97 13.14 19.19
CA GLY A 125 2.58 14.34 19.86
C GLY A 125 1.06 14.47 19.87
N LYS A 126 0.47 15.09 18.85
CA LYS A 126 -0.99 15.13 18.65
C LYS A 126 -1.52 13.87 18.00
N HIS A 127 -0.80 13.37 17.00
CA HIS A 127 -1.17 12.14 16.27
C HIS A 127 -0.79 10.92 17.10
N GLU A 128 -1.71 9.95 17.15
CA GLU A 128 -1.47 8.63 17.71
C GLU A 128 -1.75 7.56 16.67
N LEU A 129 -0.72 6.83 16.31
CA LEU A 129 -0.76 5.77 15.32
C LEU A 129 -1.01 4.44 16.01
N THR A 130 -1.97 3.67 15.53
CA THR A 130 -2.24 2.29 15.95
C THR A 130 -1.95 1.34 14.80
N PHE A 131 -1.20 0.27 15.07
CA PHE A 131 -0.81 -0.69 14.04
C PHE A 131 -1.79 -1.86 13.99
N VAL A 132 -2.28 -2.16 12.78
CA VAL A 132 -3.25 -3.22 12.49
C VAL A 132 -2.59 -4.23 11.56
N MET A 133 -2.35 -5.44 12.05
CA MET A 133 -1.70 -6.46 11.23
C MET A 133 -2.63 -6.97 10.13
N ALA A 134 -2.13 -6.98 8.90
CA ALA A 134 -2.82 -7.39 7.68
C ALA A 134 -2.06 -8.49 6.92
N PRO A 135 -1.63 -9.58 7.58
CA PRO A 135 -0.80 -10.60 6.94
C PRO A 135 -1.51 -11.21 5.73
N MET A 136 -0.77 -11.38 4.64
CA MET A 136 -1.25 -11.88 3.34
C MET A 136 -2.21 -10.93 2.61
N VAL A 137 -2.26 -9.67 2.99
CA VAL A 137 -2.98 -8.65 2.24
C VAL A 137 -1.96 -7.59 1.73
N HIS A 138 -1.06 -7.89 0.69
CA HIS A 138 -1.08 -9.24 0.06
C HIS A 138 0.16 -10.06 0.42
N TRP A 139 1.17 -9.53 1.10
CA TRP A 139 2.37 -10.23 1.58
C TRP A 139 2.29 -10.53 3.09
N PRO A 140 3.13 -11.47 3.62
CA PRO A 140 2.99 -11.95 4.99
C PRO A 140 3.33 -10.91 6.07
N GLU A 141 4.13 -9.90 5.73
CA GLU A 141 4.61 -8.88 6.67
C GLU A 141 3.71 -7.65 6.76
N VAL A 142 2.71 -7.54 5.88
CA VAL A 142 1.89 -6.33 5.72
C VAL A 142 1.20 -5.94 7.01
N MET A 143 1.26 -4.66 7.32
CA MET A 143 0.44 -4.02 8.34
C MET A 143 -0.20 -2.75 7.76
N MET A 144 -1.30 -2.33 8.36
CA MET A 144 -1.92 -1.02 8.15
C MET A 144 -1.66 -0.15 9.38
N THR A 145 -1.78 1.15 9.21
CA THR A 145 -1.60 2.11 10.30
C THR A 145 -2.82 3.02 10.38
N TYR A 146 -3.44 3.09 11.55
CA TYR A 146 -4.57 3.98 11.80
C TYR A 146 -4.14 5.17 12.66
N ASP A 147 -4.31 6.39 12.15
CA ASP A 147 -4.18 7.62 12.91
C ASP A 147 -5.53 7.98 13.52
N SER A 148 -5.63 7.90 14.84
CA SER A 148 -6.87 8.17 15.56
C SER A 148 -7.22 9.64 15.63
N THR A 149 -6.27 10.55 15.41
CA THR A 149 -6.45 12.00 15.50
C THR A 149 -7.18 12.55 14.28
N ASP A 150 -6.68 12.27 13.09
CA ASP A 150 -7.30 12.69 11.83
C ASP A 150 -8.20 11.60 11.23
N LYS A 151 -8.34 10.44 11.92
CA LYS A 151 -9.16 9.29 11.50
C LYS A 151 -8.75 8.76 10.12
N VAL A 152 -7.47 8.68 9.89
CA VAL A 152 -6.86 8.25 8.64
C VAL A 152 -6.38 6.81 8.76
N LEU A 153 -6.80 5.97 7.82
CA LEU A 153 -6.24 4.63 7.62
C LEU A 153 -5.21 4.65 6.49
N PHE A 154 -3.95 4.44 6.80
CA PHE A 154 -2.93 4.09 5.81
C PHE A 154 -3.05 2.58 5.56
N SER A 155 -3.55 2.22 4.39
CA SER A 155 -4.10 0.88 4.16
C SER A 155 -3.15 -0.07 3.43
N ALA A 156 -1.86 0.27 3.34
CA ALA A 156 -0.93 -0.43 2.46
C ALA A 156 -1.55 -0.58 1.06
N ASP A 157 -1.49 -1.74 0.44
CA ASP A 157 -2.09 -2.01 -0.87
C ASP A 157 -3.61 -2.16 -0.84
N GLY A 158 -4.18 -2.25 0.35
CA GLY A 158 -5.63 -2.27 0.51
C GLY A 158 -6.27 -1.01 -0.07
N PHE A 159 -7.33 -1.16 -0.85
CA PHE A 159 -8.03 -0.09 -1.59
C PHE A 159 -7.19 0.56 -2.71
N GLY A 160 -6.07 -0.05 -3.07
CA GLY A 160 -5.25 0.37 -4.19
C GLY A 160 -5.91 0.14 -5.54
N LYS A 161 -5.42 0.84 -6.56
CA LYS A 161 -5.81 0.67 -7.96
C LYS A 161 -4.63 0.90 -8.90
N PHE A 162 -4.71 0.36 -10.10
CA PHE A 162 -3.80 0.77 -11.18
C PHE A 162 -4.07 2.21 -11.61
N GLY A 163 -3.09 2.83 -12.27
CA GLY A 163 -3.15 4.15 -12.85
C GLY A 163 -2.49 5.24 -11.99
N ALA A 164 -1.88 6.20 -12.67
CA ALA A 164 -1.32 7.41 -12.08
C ALA A 164 -2.43 8.33 -11.56
N LEU A 165 -2.12 9.20 -10.57
CA LEU A 165 -3.13 10.07 -9.94
C LEU A 165 -3.62 11.22 -10.81
N ASP A 166 -2.85 11.59 -11.82
CA ASP A 166 -3.13 12.69 -12.75
C ASP A 166 -3.85 12.22 -14.03
N VAL A 167 -4.27 10.95 -14.06
CA VAL A 167 -5.10 10.38 -15.13
C VAL A 167 -6.52 10.15 -14.61
N GLU A 168 -7.50 10.68 -15.34
CA GLU A 168 -8.92 10.46 -15.03
C GLU A 168 -9.38 9.09 -15.51
N GLU A 169 -9.84 8.25 -14.58
CA GLU A 169 -10.35 6.91 -14.88
C GLU A 169 -11.34 6.43 -13.80
N ASP A 170 -12.14 5.43 -14.14
CA ASP A 170 -13.08 4.82 -13.17
C ASP A 170 -12.31 4.04 -12.10
N TRP A 171 -12.42 4.50 -10.86
CA TRP A 171 -11.77 3.85 -9.71
C TRP A 171 -12.16 2.37 -9.60
N ALA A 172 -13.45 2.05 -9.71
CA ALA A 172 -13.93 0.69 -9.49
C ALA A 172 -13.39 -0.30 -10.52
N CYS A 173 -13.23 0.13 -11.77
CA CYS A 173 -12.69 -0.70 -12.84
C CYS A 173 -11.24 -1.11 -12.54
N GLU A 174 -10.38 -0.13 -12.27
CA GLU A 174 -8.96 -0.36 -12.05
C GLU A 174 -8.66 -0.96 -10.67
N ALA A 175 -9.43 -0.61 -9.64
CA ALA A 175 -9.33 -1.22 -8.32
C ALA A 175 -9.77 -2.69 -8.31
N ARG A 176 -10.82 -3.04 -9.07
CA ARG A 176 -11.26 -4.43 -9.22
C ARG A 176 -10.17 -5.27 -9.93
N ARG A 177 -9.59 -4.72 -10.98
CA ARG A 177 -8.52 -5.38 -11.73
C ARG A 177 -7.29 -5.59 -10.85
N TYR A 178 -6.91 -4.57 -10.08
CA TYR A 178 -5.83 -4.62 -9.08
C TYR A 178 -6.15 -5.67 -8.01
N TYR A 179 -7.32 -5.59 -7.38
CA TYR A 179 -7.73 -6.51 -6.32
C TYR A 179 -7.72 -7.96 -6.78
N ILE A 180 -8.36 -8.28 -7.91
CA ILE A 180 -8.46 -9.66 -8.42
C ILE A 180 -7.09 -10.23 -8.76
N GLY A 181 -6.24 -9.43 -9.38
CA GLY A 181 -4.90 -9.86 -9.78
C GLY A 181 -3.96 -10.11 -8.62
N ILE A 182 -3.95 -9.22 -7.64
CA ILE A 182 -2.93 -9.15 -6.59
C ILE A 182 -3.43 -9.72 -5.26
N VAL A 183 -4.59 -9.28 -4.80
CA VAL A 183 -5.12 -9.58 -3.46
C VAL A 183 -6.14 -10.72 -3.46
N GLY A 184 -6.85 -10.95 -4.57
CA GLY A 184 -8.08 -11.75 -4.63
C GLY A 184 -7.96 -13.19 -4.13
N LYS A 185 -6.79 -13.83 -4.22
CA LYS A 185 -6.54 -15.15 -3.66
C LYS A 185 -6.60 -15.22 -2.12
N PHE A 186 -6.55 -14.07 -1.45
CA PHE A 186 -6.52 -13.93 0.00
C PHE A 186 -7.84 -13.39 0.58
N GLY A 187 -8.96 -13.69 -0.05
CA GLY A 187 -10.28 -13.16 0.37
C GLY A 187 -10.60 -13.36 1.84
N ALA A 188 -10.27 -14.52 2.41
CA ALA A 188 -10.50 -14.80 3.83
C ALA A 188 -9.71 -13.84 4.76
N GLN A 189 -8.47 -13.49 4.38
CA GLN A 189 -7.62 -12.55 5.11
C GLN A 189 -8.18 -11.13 5.02
N VAL A 190 -8.65 -10.73 3.83
CA VAL A 190 -9.32 -9.44 3.63
C VAL A 190 -10.60 -9.36 4.47
N GLN A 191 -11.42 -10.40 4.50
CA GLN A 191 -12.63 -10.47 5.35
C GLN A 191 -12.29 -10.32 6.84
N ALA A 192 -11.20 -10.97 7.30
CA ALA A 192 -10.74 -10.82 8.68
C ALA A 192 -10.28 -9.39 8.98
N LEU A 193 -9.60 -8.75 8.02
CA LEU A 193 -9.13 -7.37 8.13
C LEU A 193 -10.30 -6.37 8.15
N LEU A 194 -11.30 -6.52 7.27
CA LEU A 194 -12.50 -5.69 7.26
C LEU A 194 -13.24 -5.75 8.61
N LYS A 195 -13.31 -6.93 9.23
CA LYS A 195 -13.88 -7.09 10.57
C LYS A 195 -13.10 -6.35 11.66
N LYS A 196 -11.78 -6.36 11.60
CA LYS A 196 -10.94 -5.59 12.53
C LYS A 196 -11.17 -4.08 12.34
N ALA A 197 -11.14 -3.62 11.07
CA ALA A 197 -11.30 -2.21 10.73
C ALA A 197 -12.70 -1.66 11.04
N ALA A 198 -13.75 -2.51 11.10
CA ALA A 198 -15.12 -2.09 11.40
C ALA A 198 -15.29 -1.41 12.78
N GLY A 199 -14.35 -1.62 13.70
CA GLY A 199 -14.32 -0.95 15.01
C GLY A 199 -13.64 0.42 15.01
N LEU A 200 -13.03 0.84 13.89
CA LEU A 200 -12.30 2.10 13.75
C LEU A 200 -13.20 3.17 13.12
N ASP A 201 -13.10 4.41 13.60
CA ASP A 201 -13.79 5.57 13.00
C ASP A 201 -12.96 6.12 11.85
N ILE A 202 -12.97 5.44 10.69
CA ILE A 202 -12.20 5.82 9.52
C ILE A 202 -12.96 6.85 8.70
N GLN A 203 -12.32 7.99 8.43
CA GLN A 203 -12.86 9.09 7.62
C GLN A 203 -12.07 9.26 6.31
N ILE A 204 -10.83 8.78 6.26
CA ILE A 204 -9.94 8.89 5.11
C ILE A 204 -9.18 7.57 4.97
N ILE A 205 -9.04 7.08 3.74
CA ILE A 205 -8.17 5.93 3.43
C ILE A 205 -7.05 6.40 2.50
N CYS A 206 -5.81 6.14 2.91
CA CYS A 206 -4.58 6.47 2.21
C CYS A 206 -3.90 5.17 1.73
N PRO A 207 -4.18 4.69 0.51
CA PRO A 207 -3.55 3.49 -0.03
C PRO A 207 -2.14 3.77 -0.55
N LEU A 208 -1.35 2.72 -0.79
CA LEU A 208 -0.02 2.83 -1.42
C LEU A 208 -0.11 3.01 -2.93
N HIS A 209 -1.25 2.70 -3.56
CA HIS A 209 -1.54 2.96 -4.97
C HIS A 209 -2.89 3.62 -5.15
N GLY A 210 -2.98 4.55 -6.11
CA GLY A 210 -4.23 5.20 -6.46
C GLY A 210 -4.64 6.34 -5.52
N SER A 211 -5.87 6.79 -5.65
CA SER A 211 -6.36 8.02 -5.01
C SER A 211 -6.59 7.84 -3.51
N VAL A 212 -6.33 8.90 -2.74
CA VAL A 212 -6.81 9.03 -1.36
C VAL A 212 -8.33 9.08 -1.38
N LEU A 213 -8.98 8.25 -0.56
CA LEU A 213 -10.43 8.13 -0.48
C LEU A 213 -10.94 8.94 0.72
N THR A 214 -11.73 9.97 0.45
CA THR A 214 -12.22 10.93 1.48
C THR A 214 -13.74 10.95 1.58
N GLU A 215 -14.45 10.38 0.62
CA GLU A 215 -15.91 10.39 0.53
C GLU A 215 -16.42 9.00 0.18
N ASN A 216 -17.66 8.71 0.51
CA ASN A 216 -18.33 7.45 0.16
C ASN A 216 -17.58 6.18 0.55
N LEU A 217 -16.83 6.18 1.66
CA LEU A 217 -16.01 5.03 2.09
C LEU A 217 -16.79 3.73 2.15
N GLY A 218 -18.09 3.80 2.50
CA GLY A 218 -18.98 2.64 2.51
C GLY A 218 -19.11 1.95 1.15
N TYR A 219 -19.00 2.70 0.04
CA TYR A 219 -19.00 2.13 -1.31
C TYR A 219 -17.74 1.29 -1.56
N TYR A 220 -16.58 1.83 -1.28
CA TYR A 220 -15.31 1.14 -1.49
C TYR A 220 -15.17 -0.09 -0.58
N ILE A 221 -15.55 0.04 0.69
CA ILE A 221 -15.58 -1.07 1.65
C ILE A 221 -16.56 -2.16 1.21
N GLY A 222 -17.74 -1.78 0.70
CA GLY A 222 -18.73 -2.72 0.18
C GLY A 222 -18.25 -3.50 -1.04
N LEU A 223 -17.48 -2.87 -1.94
CA LEU A 223 -16.85 -3.58 -3.06
C LEU A 223 -15.80 -4.59 -2.56
N TYR A 224 -14.93 -4.18 -1.62
CA TYR A 224 -13.96 -5.08 -1.00
C TYR A 224 -14.61 -6.25 -0.27
N ASP A 225 -15.74 -6.02 0.42
CA ASP A 225 -16.52 -7.09 1.06
C ASP A 225 -17.07 -8.08 0.02
N THR A 226 -17.65 -7.55 -1.07
CA THR A 226 -18.16 -8.38 -2.19
C THR A 226 -17.05 -9.20 -2.85
N TRP A 227 -15.93 -8.56 -3.19
CA TRP A 227 -14.81 -9.24 -3.88
C TRP A 227 -14.16 -10.28 -2.98
N SER A 228 -13.94 -9.97 -1.70
CA SER A 228 -13.26 -10.85 -0.76
C SER A 228 -14.11 -12.01 -0.25
N SER A 229 -15.43 -11.87 -0.28
CA SER A 229 -16.36 -12.98 -0.04
C SER A 229 -16.64 -13.81 -1.29
N TYR A 230 -16.01 -13.48 -2.44
CA TYR A 230 -16.29 -14.06 -3.75
C TYR A 230 -17.76 -13.92 -4.15
N GLY A 231 -18.38 -12.83 -3.71
CA GLY A 231 -19.76 -12.49 -4.03
C GLY A 231 -19.93 -12.07 -5.49
N VAL A 232 -21.16 -12.17 -5.99
CA VAL A 232 -21.50 -11.71 -7.35
C VAL A 232 -21.72 -10.20 -7.31
N GLU A 233 -20.92 -9.46 -8.07
CA GLU A 233 -21.08 -8.01 -8.22
C GLU A 233 -22.09 -7.66 -9.30
N THR A 234 -22.09 -8.39 -10.41
CA THR A 234 -23.03 -8.23 -11.52
C THR A 234 -23.35 -9.59 -12.14
N ASP A 235 -24.58 -9.75 -12.61
CA ASP A 235 -24.95 -10.92 -13.38
C ASP A 235 -24.31 -10.86 -14.78
N GLY A 236 -23.75 -11.99 -15.24
CA GLY A 236 -23.09 -12.05 -16.55
C GLY A 236 -22.65 -13.45 -16.94
N VAL A 237 -22.09 -13.53 -18.14
CA VAL A 237 -21.47 -14.76 -18.66
C VAL A 237 -20.00 -14.49 -18.90
N VAL A 238 -19.13 -15.33 -18.32
CA VAL A 238 -17.69 -15.30 -18.58
C VAL A 238 -17.34 -16.37 -19.58
N THR A 239 -16.74 -15.97 -20.71
CA THR A 239 -16.14 -16.90 -21.66
C THR A 239 -14.63 -16.88 -21.45
N VAL A 240 -14.05 -18.04 -21.14
CA VAL A 240 -12.60 -18.18 -20.97
C VAL A 240 -12.04 -18.93 -22.15
N SER A 241 -11.01 -18.37 -22.80
CA SER A 241 -10.25 -19.02 -23.86
C SER A 241 -8.76 -19.03 -23.50
N TYR A 242 -8.08 -20.13 -23.87
CA TYR A 242 -6.65 -20.30 -23.65
C TYR A 242 -5.90 -20.34 -24.97
N THR A 243 -4.88 -19.51 -25.09
CA THR A 243 -4.01 -19.48 -26.29
C THR A 243 -3.01 -20.65 -26.34
N HIS A 244 -2.83 -21.36 -25.23
CA HIS A 244 -1.90 -22.50 -25.12
C HIS A 244 -2.62 -23.85 -25.12
N LEU A 245 -3.84 -23.90 -25.64
CA LEU A 245 -4.51 -25.19 -25.92
C LEU A 245 -3.67 -25.99 -26.90
N ARG A 246 -3.63 -27.31 -26.68
CA ARG A 246 -3.06 -28.22 -27.65
C ARG A 246 -3.80 -28.09 -28.97
N ALA A 247 -3.14 -28.41 -30.08
CA ALA A 247 -3.67 -28.17 -31.42
C ALA A 247 -5.06 -28.82 -31.70
N HIS A 248 -5.46 -29.81 -30.92
CA HIS A 248 -6.76 -30.46 -31.00
C HIS A 248 -7.81 -29.97 -29.98
N GLU A 249 -7.49 -28.94 -29.22
CA GLU A 249 -8.37 -28.32 -28.21
C GLU A 249 -8.64 -26.85 -28.55
N THR A 250 -8.98 -26.58 -29.80
CA THR A 250 -9.33 -25.22 -30.24
C THR A 250 -10.82 -24.97 -30.05
N LEU A 251 -11.23 -23.72 -30.03
CA LEU A 251 -12.65 -23.32 -29.90
C LEU A 251 -13.52 -23.92 -31.03
N SER A 252 -12.92 -24.35 -32.14
CA SER A 252 -13.63 -25.02 -33.21
C SER A 252 -13.91 -26.50 -32.91
N ASP A 253 -13.30 -27.05 -31.86
CA ASP A 253 -13.44 -28.47 -31.48
C ASP A 253 -14.41 -28.63 -30.29
N LEU A 254 -14.95 -27.53 -29.79
CA LEU A 254 -16.01 -27.43 -28.79
C LEU A 254 -17.34 -27.05 -29.44
#